data_00f02b06d88215d245a2f8de2572e12f
#
_entry.id   00f02b06d88215d245a2f8de2572e12f
#
_cell.length_a   1.000
_cell.length_b   1.000
_cell.length_c   1.000
_cell.angle_alpha   90.00
_cell.angle_beta   90.00
_cell.angle_gamma   90.00
#
_symmetry.space_group_name_H-M   'P 1'
#
loop_
_entity.id
_entity.type
_entity.pdbx_description
1 polymer ?
#
loop_
_entity_poly.entity_id
_entity_poly.type
_entity_poly.pdbx_seq_one_letter_code
_entity_poly.pdbx_strand_id
1 'polypeptide(L)'
;MAKALYDAMIELQVLNYVFQKNSMQIIVLNGITDEYFTTYKEQFNFLKEYYNKYNQLPSKETFQSKFSDDFEWINVTDPEEYLIDKLNEAKLYRDLIVDFKDFANLIKSEESDKAVEKMAAISQKYMKQKQSRCVDLIGDVKQRYDAYVDRVTNPSEWGVTTGLKELDDITGGWDLKNETAIIAGRPGFGKSWWLIYFALAAARQGLRVGFYSGEMETDLVGYRLDTFLGNVANGSLTHGNNNIMMQYKDYVDSLSQVVPGHIFCITPDMIDGSATVSKLRAFIEKYDLEMLCVDQFSLLEDERKGRTPREQMSNLSKDLRTLQRLKKIPILAASQLNREESEDGPSTRNISESDRIGQDATTVIFIERKDGNVILTVGKARNARTGDKLTYAWNINMGMLHYIPTEKDARKGEGSEELIQQYNDMDKSSNVF
;
A
#
# COMPACT_ATOMS: atom_id res chain seq x y z
N MET A 1 -3.07 34.96 27.18
CA MET A 1 -3.90 34.81 28.39
C MET A 1 -5.23 34.14 28.11
N ALA A 2 -6.10 34.62 27.24
CA ALA A 2 -7.41 33.98 26.95
C ALA A 2 -7.34 32.52 26.46
N LYS A 3 -6.39 32.17 25.61
CA LYS A 3 -6.25 30.81 25.07
C LYS A 3 -5.74 29.78 26.10
N ALA A 4 -4.79 30.21 26.97
CA ALA A 4 -4.30 29.36 28.05
C ALA A 4 -5.41 29.06 29.10
N LEU A 5 -6.30 30.01 29.36
CA LEU A 5 -7.47 29.83 30.22
C LEU A 5 -8.49 28.87 29.57
N TYR A 6 -8.67 28.94 28.27
CA TYR A 6 -9.55 28.02 27.53
C TYR A 6 -9.02 26.59 27.55
N ASP A 7 -7.70 26.41 27.30
CA ASP A 7 -7.06 25.09 27.32
C ASP A 7 -7.17 24.48 28.73
N ALA A 8 -6.95 25.23 29.80
CA ALA A 8 -7.12 24.78 31.19
C ALA A 8 -8.58 24.37 31.50
N MET A 9 -9.57 25.09 30.95
CA MET A 9 -10.98 24.74 31.15
C MET A 9 -11.33 23.41 30.47
N ILE A 10 -10.83 23.14 29.27
CA ILE A 10 -11.05 21.85 28.59
C ILE A 10 -10.40 20.68 29.34
N GLU A 11 -9.17 20.88 29.84
CA GLU A 11 -8.51 19.88 30.69
C GLU A 11 -9.35 19.57 31.95
N LEU A 12 -9.87 20.60 32.60
CA LEU A 12 -10.74 20.48 33.76
C LEU A 12 -12.04 19.75 33.43
N GLN A 13 -12.68 20.10 32.32
CA GLN A 13 -13.92 19.43 31.86
C GLN A 13 -13.69 17.95 31.60
N VAL A 14 -12.61 17.56 30.94
CA VAL A 14 -12.30 16.16 30.64
C VAL A 14 -12.10 15.37 31.95
N LEU A 15 -11.37 15.89 32.92
CA LEU A 15 -11.18 15.21 34.20
C LEU A 15 -12.50 15.08 35.00
N ASN A 16 -13.32 16.14 35.02
CA ASN A 16 -14.64 16.08 35.63
C ASN A 16 -15.58 15.09 34.94
N TYR A 17 -15.52 14.99 33.61
CA TYR A 17 -16.29 14.02 32.84
C TYR A 17 -15.91 12.58 33.21
N VAL A 18 -14.60 12.28 33.40
CA VAL A 18 -14.13 10.97 33.90
C VAL A 18 -14.78 10.62 35.24
N PHE A 19 -14.81 11.52 36.18
CA PHE A 19 -15.47 11.32 37.47
C PHE A 19 -16.99 11.20 37.35
N GLN A 20 -17.61 12.04 36.51
CA GLN A 20 -19.05 12.04 36.29
C GLN A 20 -19.56 10.72 35.68
N LYS A 21 -18.77 10.16 34.75
CA LYS A 21 -19.07 8.84 34.14
C LYS A 21 -18.53 7.67 34.93
N ASN A 22 -17.79 7.91 35.98
CA ASN A 22 -17.08 6.89 36.77
C ASN A 22 -16.28 5.91 35.86
N SER A 23 -15.61 6.42 34.85
CA SER A 23 -14.96 5.61 33.83
C SER A 23 -13.75 6.31 33.19
N MET A 24 -12.65 5.55 32.99
CA MET A 24 -11.48 5.99 32.24
C MET A 24 -11.62 5.79 30.72
N GLN A 25 -12.78 5.35 30.24
CA GLN A 25 -12.95 5.01 28.81
C GLN A 25 -12.60 6.15 27.87
N ILE A 26 -13.04 7.38 28.16
CA ILE A 26 -12.71 8.56 27.37
C ILE A 26 -11.18 8.74 27.20
N ILE A 27 -10.43 8.42 28.24
CA ILE A 27 -8.95 8.53 28.23
C ILE A 27 -8.33 7.37 27.45
N VAL A 28 -8.75 6.14 27.75
CA VAL A 28 -8.15 4.92 27.20
C VAL A 28 -8.47 4.76 25.71
N LEU A 29 -9.73 4.92 25.31
CA LEU A 29 -10.15 4.72 23.92
C LEU A 29 -9.60 5.79 22.97
N ASN A 30 -9.38 7.00 23.46
CA ASN A 30 -8.85 8.09 22.67
C ASN A 30 -7.31 8.26 22.80
N GLY A 31 -6.64 7.34 23.50
CA GLY A 31 -5.18 7.33 23.63
C GLY A 31 -4.61 8.60 24.32
N ILE A 32 -5.39 9.19 25.24
CA ILE A 32 -5.01 10.41 25.94
C ILE A 32 -3.90 10.11 26.95
N THR A 33 -2.81 10.87 26.86
CA THR A 33 -1.65 10.78 27.73
C THR A 33 -1.46 12.05 28.55
N ASP A 34 -0.49 12.07 29.44
CA ASP A 34 -0.12 13.25 30.23
C ASP A 34 0.33 14.45 29.39
N GLU A 35 0.74 14.24 28.14
CA GLU A 35 1.09 15.29 27.19
C GLU A 35 -0.11 16.17 26.77
N TYR A 36 -1.32 15.67 26.96
CA TYR A 36 -2.55 16.42 26.66
C TYR A 36 -2.84 17.48 27.72
N PHE A 37 -2.25 17.33 28.91
CA PHE A 37 -2.51 18.18 30.08
C PHE A 37 -1.30 19.07 30.38
N THR A 38 -1.55 20.34 30.61
CA THR A 38 -0.55 21.32 31.05
C THR A 38 -0.84 21.87 32.43
N THR A 39 -2.07 22.27 32.66
CA THR A 39 -2.52 22.83 33.92
C THR A 39 -2.86 21.72 34.92
N TYR A 40 -3.55 20.69 34.48
CA TYR A 40 -4.03 19.60 35.34
C TYR A 40 -3.23 18.30 35.13
N LYS A 41 -1.97 18.40 34.79
CA LYS A 41 -1.11 17.24 34.51
C LYS A 41 -0.90 16.34 35.72
N GLU A 42 -0.71 16.92 36.90
CA GLU A 42 -0.51 16.14 38.12
C GLU A 42 -1.78 15.40 38.54
N GLN A 43 -2.94 16.05 38.39
CA GLN A 43 -4.25 15.45 38.65
C GLN A 43 -4.52 14.26 37.71
N PHE A 44 -4.20 14.42 36.43
CA PHE A 44 -4.31 13.35 35.45
C PHE A 44 -3.38 12.17 35.78
N ASN A 45 -2.13 12.42 36.10
CA ASN A 45 -1.14 11.40 36.42
C ASN A 45 -1.58 10.60 37.66
N PHE A 46 -2.05 11.27 38.69
CA PHE A 46 -2.59 10.60 39.88
C PHE A 46 -3.79 9.71 39.56
N LEU A 47 -4.74 10.21 38.75
CA LEU A 47 -5.88 9.41 38.28
C LEU A 47 -5.44 8.15 37.55
N LYS A 48 -4.50 8.28 36.62
CA LYS A 48 -3.95 7.19 35.81
C LYS A 48 -3.22 6.15 36.65
N GLU A 49 -2.34 6.60 37.56
CA GLU A 49 -1.63 5.71 38.48
C GLU A 49 -2.57 4.97 39.43
N TYR A 50 -3.57 5.66 39.96
CA TYR A 50 -4.56 5.05 40.83
C TYR A 50 -5.38 3.98 40.09
N TYR A 51 -5.85 4.30 38.87
CA TYR A 51 -6.59 3.37 38.04
C TYR A 51 -5.75 2.14 37.65
N ASN A 52 -4.50 2.34 37.26
CA ASN A 52 -3.60 1.23 36.91
C ASN A 52 -3.33 0.30 38.11
N LYS A 53 -3.32 0.84 39.33
CA LYS A 53 -3.03 0.07 40.54
C LYS A 53 -4.26 -0.66 41.08
N TYR A 54 -5.42 -0.03 41.04
CA TYR A 54 -6.61 -0.51 41.72
C TYR A 54 -7.76 -0.91 40.77
N ASN A 55 -7.58 -0.68 39.48
CA ASN A 55 -8.59 -0.92 38.42
C ASN A 55 -9.95 -0.22 38.69
N GLN A 56 -9.92 0.90 39.38
CA GLN A 56 -11.06 1.76 39.71
C GLN A 56 -10.60 3.20 39.90
N LEU A 57 -11.51 4.15 39.77
CA LEU A 57 -11.22 5.55 40.07
C LEU A 57 -11.13 5.82 41.57
N PRO A 58 -10.32 6.81 42.02
CA PRO A 58 -10.37 7.29 43.38
C PRO A 58 -11.74 7.91 43.70
N SER A 59 -12.18 7.84 44.94
CA SER A 59 -13.35 8.60 45.35
C SER A 59 -13.07 10.12 45.23
N LYS A 60 -14.15 10.91 45.15
CA LYS A 60 -14.01 12.38 45.11
C LYS A 60 -13.27 12.91 46.35
N GLU A 61 -13.56 12.32 47.51
CA GLU A 61 -12.92 12.67 48.78
C GLU A 61 -11.42 12.36 48.76
N THR A 62 -11.04 11.19 48.26
CA THR A 62 -9.63 10.79 48.10
C THR A 62 -8.88 11.73 47.12
N PHE A 63 -9.51 12.09 46.02
CA PHE A 63 -8.94 12.99 45.06
C PHE A 63 -8.83 14.43 45.62
N GLN A 64 -9.90 14.90 46.24
CA GLN A 64 -9.97 16.23 46.86
C GLN A 64 -9.01 16.39 48.03
N SER A 65 -8.80 15.34 48.85
CA SER A 65 -7.79 15.41 49.92
C SER A 65 -6.37 15.67 49.44
N LYS A 66 -6.08 15.36 48.18
CA LYS A 66 -4.77 15.57 47.54
C LYS A 66 -4.70 16.90 46.76
N PHE A 67 -5.81 17.33 46.17
CA PHE A 67 -5.85 18.50 45.25
C PHE A 67 -6.95 19.50 45.64
N SER A 68 -7.16 19.73 46.93
CA SER A 68 -8.29 20.53 47.50
C SER A 68 -8.36 21.95 46.92
N ASP A 69 -7.23 22.61 46.70
CA ASP A 69 -7.14 23.99 46.27
C ASP A 69 -6.91 24.18 44.77
N ASP A 70 -6.55 23.09 44.07
CA ASP A 70 -6.08 23.16 42.69
C ASP A 70 -7.04 22.44 41.71
N PHE A 71 -8.24 22.03 42.17
CA PHE A 71 -9.20 21.33 41.31
C PHE A 71 -10.64 21.73 41.62
N GLU A 72 -11.34 22.24 40.62
CA GLU A 72 -12.74 22.64 40.72
C GLU A 72 -13.68 21.52 40.21
N TRP A 73 -14.70 21.19 40.99
CA TRP A 73 -15.74 20.27 40.59
C TRP A 73 -16.82 20.98 39.80
N ILE A 74 -16.93 20.66 38.51
CA ILE A 74 -17.92 21.23 37.62
C ILE A 74 -18.82 20.12 37.05
N ASN A 75 -20.05 20.48 36.71
CA ASN A 75 -20.95 19.57 35.98
C ASN A 75 -20.72 19.74 34.48
N VAL A 76 -20.31 18.69 33.81
CA VAL A 76 -20.00 18.69 32.36
C VAL A 76 -21.23 18.19 31.61
N THR A 77 -21.77 19.04 30.74
CA THR A 77 -22.93 18.74 29.87
C THR A 77 -22.57 18.57 28.42
N ASP A 78 -21.33 18.92 28.06
CA ASP A 78 -20.86 18.79 26.69
C ASP A 78 -20.70 17.32 26.28
N PRO A 79 -20.97 16.98 25.01
CA PRO A 79 -20.75 15.65 24.49
C PRO A 79 -19.27 15.22 24.57
N GLU A 80 -19.03 13.93 24.78
CA GLU A 80 -17.68 13.37 24.85
C GLU A 80 -16.82 13.73 23.62
N GLU A 81 -17.42 13.66 22.44
CA GLU A 81 -16.75 13.99 21.18
C GLU A 81 -16.23 15.45 21.15
N TYR A 82 -17.05 16.39 21.63
CA TYR A 82 -16.67 17.78 21.72
C TYR A 82 -15.46 17.99 22.66
N LEU A 83 -15.46 17.35 23.81
CA LEU A 83 -14.37 17.43 24.78
C LEU A 83 -13.06 16.90 24.20
N ILE A 84 -13.13 15.77 23.50
CA ILE A 84 -11.98 15.14 22.85
C ILE A 84 -11.47 15.98 21.69
N ASP A 85 -12.35 16.51 20.84
CA ASP A 85 -11.96 17.37 19.74
C ASP A 85 -11.25 18.63 20.24
N LYS A 86 -11.75 19.26 21.30
CA LYS A 86 -11.14 20.45 21.88
C LYS A 86 -9.82 20.17 22.60
N LEU A 87 -9.71 19.04 23.28
CA LEU A 87 -8.47 18.63 23.92
C LEU A 87 -7.38 18.32 22.87
N ASN A 88 -7.76 17.65 21.78
CA ASN A 88 -6.87 17.39 20.63
C ASN A 88 -6.44 18.71 19.95
N GLU A 89 -7.36 19.65 19.75
CA GLU A 89 -7.07 20.97 19.19
C GLU A 89 -6.08 21.76 20.04
N ALA A 90 -6.27 21.74 21.36
CA ALA A 90 -5.37 22.40 22.31
C ALA A 90 -3.96 21.79 22.27
N LYS A 91 -3.86 20.45 22.31
CA LYS A 91 -2.57 19.75 22.20
C LYS A 91 -1.90 20.03 20.86
N LEU A 92 -2.62 19.88 19.75
CA LEU A 92 -2.09 20.14 18.42
C LEU A 92 -1.50 21.56 18.30
N TYR A 93 -2.20 22.55 18.82
CA TYR A 93 -1.72 23.92 18.79
C TYR A 93 -0.43 24.11 19.58
N ARG A 94 -0.32 23.53 20.78
CA ARG A 94 0.90 23.58 21.59
C ARG A 94 2.08 22.91 20.88
N ASP A 95 1.85 21.70 20.36
CA ASP A 95 2.86 20.93 19.65
C ASP A 95 3.37 21.69 18.42
N LEU A 96 2.45 22.28 17.64
CA LEU A 96 2.81 23.11 16.47
C LEU A 96 3.68 24.32 16.85
N ILE A 97 3.37 25.01 17.95
CA ILE A 97 4.19 26.13 18.41
C ILE A 97 5.64 25.69 18.68
N VAL A 98 5.82 24.54 19.34
CA VAL A 98 7.15 23.99 19.63
C VAL A 98 7.86 23.60 18.34
N ASP A 99 7.21 22.82 17.48
CA ASP A 99 7.79 22.34 16.23
C ASP A 99 8.15 23.50 15.27
N PHE A 100 7.30 24.53 15.18
CA PHE A 100 7.61 25.74 14.37
C PHE A 100 8.73 26.59 14.97
N LYS A 101 8.87 26.63 16.30
CA LYS A 101 10.00 27.33 16.95
C LYS A 101 11.32 26.63 16.60
N ASP A 102 11.34 25.29 16.64
CA ASP A 102 12.51 24.50 16.25
C ASP A 102 12.84 24.70 14.77
N PHE A 103 11.84 24.66 13.89
CA PHE A 103 11.99 24.95 12.47
C PHE A 103 12.56 26.35 12.22
N ALA A 104 12.04 27.37 12.91
CA ALA A 104 12.55 28.74 12.78
C ALA A 104 14.00 28.88 13.27
N ASN A 105 14.41 28.11 14.28
CA ASN A 105 15.80 28.11 14.75
C ASN A 105 16.73 27.48 13.70
N LEU A 106 16.33 26.39 13.01
CA LEU A 106 17.12 25.79 11.93
C LEU A 106 17.32 26.76 10.76
N ILE A 107 16.29 27.54 10.40
CA ILE A 107 16.43 28.58 9.37
C ILE A 107 17.41 29.68 9.83
N LYS A 108 17.33 30.10 11.06
CA LYS A 108 18.24 31.15 11.61
C LYS A 108 19.71 30.69 11.67
N SER A 109 19.94 29.39 11.85
CA SER A 109 21.28 28.80 11.83
C SER A 109 21.75 28.42 10.42
N GLU A 110 21.02 28.79 9.39
CA GLU A 110 21.31 28.51 7.96
C GLU A 110 21.38 27.01 7.61
N GLU A 111 20.78 26.14 8.43
CA GLU A 111 20.72 24.70 8.22
C GLU A 111 19.49 24.31 7.34
N SER A 112 19.49 24.77 6.08
CA SER A 112 18.34 24.68 5.19
C SER A 112 17.87 23.25 4.93
N ASP A 113 18.79 22.31 4.75
CA ASP A 113 18.44 20.89 4.50
C ASP A 113 17.72 20.27 5.69
N LYS A 114 18.22 20.51 6.92
CA LYS A 114 17.57 20.05 8.14
C LYS A 114 16.21 20.73 8.38
N ALA A 115 16.08 21.99 7.97
CA ALA A 115 14.79 22.68 8.05
C ALA A 115 13.73 22.03 7.13
N VAL A 116 14.10 21.65 5.90
CA VAL A 116 13.21 20.91 4.98
C VAL A 116 12.83 19.54 5.53
N GLU A 117 13.79 18.80 6.08
CA GLU A 117 13.52 17.50 6.74
C GLU A 117 12.57 17.67 7.94
N LYS A 118 12.80 18.68 8.77
CA LYS A 118 11.93 18.98 9.93
C LYS A 118 10.51 19.33 9.49
N MET A 119 10.34 20.11 8.41
CA MET A 119 9.03 20.47 7.88
C MET A 119 8.27 19.23 7.37
N ALA A 120 8.96 18.33 6.67
CA ALA A 120 8.38 17.06 6.22
C ALA A 120 7.96 16.19 7.42
N ALA A 121 8.80 16.10 8.46
CA ALA A 121 8.49 15.36 9.69
C ALA A 121 7.29 15.95 10.45
N ILE A 122 7.17 17.27 10.55
CA ILE A 122 6.02 17.97 11.13
C ILE A 122 4.75 17.60 10.36
N SER A 123 4.76 17.73 9.03
CA SER A 123 3.62 17.37 8.19
C SER A 123 3.15 15.93 8.40
N GLN A 124 4.09 14.97 8.42
CA GLN A 124 3.78 13.56 8.64
C GLN A 124 3.23 13.27 10.04
N LYS A 125 3.80 13.89 11.07
CA LYS A 125 3.36 13.75 12.48
C LYS A 125 1.88 14.10 12.62
N TYR A 126 1.49 15.25 12.06
CA TYR A 126 0.12 15.77 12.23
C TYR A 126 -0.91 15.19 11.27
N MET A 127 -0.51 14.73 10.09
CA MET A 127 -1.40 13.95 9.22
C MET A 127 -1.79 12.59 9.84
N LYS A 128 -0.89 11.95 10.61
CA LYS A 128 -1.19 10.70 11.32
C LYS A 128 -2.19 10.87 12.47
N GLN A 129 -2.16 11.99 13.19
CA GLN A 129 -3.07 12.23 14.32
C GLN A 129 -4.55 12.33 13.91
N LYS A 130 -4.84 12.75 12.67
CA LYS A 130 -6.22 12.83 12.16
C LYS A 130 -6.89 11.46 11.92
N GLN A 131 -6.14 10.34 11.99
CA GLN A 131 -6.61 9.00 11.55
C GLN A 131 -7.00 8.03 12.68
N SER A 132 -6.93 8.41 13.96
CA SER A 132 -7.16 7.49 15.09
C SER A 132 -8.56 7.58 15.69
N ARG A 133 -9.61 7.69 14.85
CA ARG A 133 -10.99 7.58 15.34
C ARG A 133 -11.47 6.13 15.25
N CYS A 134 -12.01 5.61 16.34
CA CYS A 134 -12.83 4.41 16.32
C CYS A 134 -14.10 4.72 15.53
N VAL A 135 -14.48 3.83 14.61
CA VAL A 135 -15.72 3.96 13.82
C VAL A 135 -16.76 3.02 14.38
N ASP A 136 -17.94 3.53 14.69
CA ASP A 136 -19.10 2.71 15.04
C ASP A 136 -19.69 2.10 13.75
N LEU A 137 -19.42 0.81 13.53
CA LEU A 137 -19.88 0.11 12.33
C LEU A 137 -21.41 -0.03 12.22
N ILE A 138 -22.14 0.20 13.29
CA ILE A 138 -23.60 0.16 13.30
C ILE A 138 -24.18 1.58 13.21
N GLY A 139 -23.61 2.54 13.97
CA GLY A 139 -24.06 3.93 13.98
C GLY A 139 -23.68 4.70 12.71
N ASP A 140 -22.45 4.49 12.20
CA ASP A 140 -21.90 5.22 11.05
C ASP A 140 -22.24 4.59 9.69
N VAL A 141 -23.50 4.14 9.52
CA VAL A 141 -23.96 3.46 8.31
C VAL A 141 -23.83 4.34 7.06
N LYS A 142 -24.08 5.64 7.21
CA LYS A 142 -24.08 6.60 6.09
C LYS A 142 -22.71 6.68 5.42
N GLN A 143 -21.64 6.82 6.18
CA GLN A 143 -20.27 6.90 5.63
C GLN A 143 -19.92 5.65 4.80
N ARG A 144 -20.36 4.48 5.25
CA ARG A 144 -20.14 3.22 4.53
C ARG A 144 -20.98 3.13 3.25
N TYR A 145 -22.21 3.64 3.27
CA TYR A 145 -23.05 3.70 2.09
C TYR A 145 -22.51 4.70 1.07
N ASP A 146 -22.06 5.88 1.52
CA ASP A 146 -21.46 6.89 0.65
C ASP A 146 -20.19 6.34 -0.03
N ALA A 147 -19.34 5.60 0.71
CA ALA A 147 -18.16 4.92 0.15
C ALA A 147 -18.53 3.82 -0.86
N TYR A 148 -19.67 3.14 -0.69
CA TYR A 148 -20.17 2.17 -1.67
C TYR A 148 -20.65 2.87 -2.94
N VAL A 149 -21.42 3.95 -2.80
CA VAL A 149 -21.89 4.75 -3.96
C VAL A 149 -20.70 5.28 -4.75
N ASP A 150 -19.67 5.79 -4.07
CA ASP A 150 -18.46 6.29 -4.72
C ASP A 150 -17.73 5.18 -5.52
N ARG A 151 -17.66 3.97 -5.00
CA ARG A 151 -17.10 2.81 -5.74
C ARG A 151 -17.89 2.48 -7.02
N VAL A 152 -19.19 2.67 -7.00
CA VAL A 152 -20.06 2.40 -8.16
C VAL A 152 -19.96 3.52 -9.19
N THR A 153 -19.89 4.77 -8.75
CA THR A 153 -19.86 5.95 -9.62
C THR A 153 -18.47 6.27 -10.16
N ASN A 154 -17.43 6.01 -9.36
CA ASN A 154 -16.02 6.33 -9.67
C ASN A 154 -15.12 5.09 -9.53
N PRO A 155 -15.35 4.00 -10.29
CA PRO A 155 -14.61 2.74 -10.10
C PRO A 155 -13.09 2.90 -10.29
N SER A 156 -12.64 3.80 -11.14
CA SER A 156 -11.22 4.10 -11.39
C SER A 156 -10.49 4.72 -10.19
N GLU A 157 -11.21 5.30 -9.23
CA GLU A 157 -10.63 5.82 -7.99
C GLU A 157 -10.45 4.74 -6.91
N TRP A 158 -10.94 3.52 -7.15
CA TRP A 158 -10.91 2.43 -6.19
C TRP A 158 -10.08 1.24 -6.64
N GLY A 159 -9.93 1.03 -7.94
CA GLY A 159 -9.21 -0.11 -8.49
C GLY A 159 -8.45 0.21 -9.77
N VAL A 160 -7.31 -0.44 -9.93
CA VAL A 160 -6.50 -0.42 -11.15
C VAL A 160 -6.70 -1.74 -11.86
N THR A 161 -7.02 -1.72 -13.16
CA THR A 161 -7.09 -2.97 -13.94
C THR A 161 -5.76 -3.70 -13.92
N THR A 162 -5.81 -5.01 -13.87
CA THR A 162 -4.64 -5.85 -14.10
C THR A 162 -4.23 -5.85 -15.59
N GLY A 163 -5.10 -5.37 -16.48
CA GLY A 163 -4.96 -5.47 -17.92
C GLY A 163 -5.46 -6.81 -18.48
N LEU A 164 -5.92 -7.70 -17.63
CA LEU A 164 -6.49 -9.00 -17.97
C LEU A 164 -7.95 -9.04 -17.50
N LYS A 165 -8.87 -9.01 -18.44
CA LYS A 165 -10.31 -8.99 -18.12
C LYS A 165 -10.71 -10.14 -17.20
N GLU A 166 -10.22 -11.35 -17.49
CA GLU A 166 -10.57 -12.55 -16.74
C GLU A 166 -10.05 -12.50 -15.29
N LEU A 167 -8.89 -11.87 -15.08
CA LEU A 167 -8.34 -11.68 -13.73
C LEU A 167 -9.10 -10.57 -12.99
N ASP A 168 -9.45 -9.50 -13.69
CA ASP A 168 -10.26 -8.40 -13.12
C ASP A 168 -11.68 -8.89 -12.76
N ASP A 169 -12.29 -9.76 -13.56
CA ASP A 169 -13.59 -10.38 -13.26
C ASP A 169 -13.56 -11.24 -11.96
N ILE A 170 -12.38 -11.74 -11.59
CA ILE A 170 -12.18 -12.51 -10.35
C ILE A 170 -11.82 -11.59 -9.18
N THR A 171 -10.85 -10.69 -9.36
CA THR A 171 -10.23 -9.91 -8.27
C THR A 171 -10.84 -8.53 -8.08
N GLY A 172 -11.49 -7.98 -9.09
CA GLY A 172 -11.90 -6.57 -9.16
C GLY A 172 -10.74 -5.62 -9.51
N GLY A 173 -9.62 -6.15 -10.04
CA GLY A 173 -8.39 -5.41 -10.25
C GLY A 173 -7.55 -5.28 -8.96
N TRP A 174 -6.58 -4.37 -8.97
CA TRP A 174 -5.76 -4.04 -7.79
C TRP A 174 -6.44 -2.95 -6.97
N ASP A 175 -6.73 -3.21 -5.69
CA ASP A 175 -7.31 -2.21 -4.78
C ASP A 175 -6.30 -1.08 -4.54
N LEU A 176 -6.62 0.14 -5.00
CA LEU A 176 -5.76 1.32 -4.88
C LEU A 176 -5.33 1.62 -3.44
N LYS A 177 -6.14 1.30 -2.45
CA LYS A 177 -5.91 1.71 -1.06
C LYS A 177 -5.36 0.61 -0.18
N ASN A 178 -5.45 -0.67 -0.61
CA ASN A 178 -5.15 -1.80 0.30
C ASN A 178 -4.49 -3.00 -0.37
N GLU A 179 -3.91 -2.87 -1.56
CA GLU A 179 -3.28 -3.99 -2.26
C GLU A 179 -1.82 -4.18 -1.91
N THR A 180 -1.47 -5.40 -1.52
CA THR A 180 -0.11 -5.93 -1.54
C THR A 180 -0.16 -7.27 -2.24
N ALA A 181 0.19 -7.29 -3.52
CA ALA A 181 0.11 -8.48 -4.35
C ALA A 181 1.48 -9.13 -4.52
N ILE A 182 1.51 -10.46 -4.46
CA ILE A 182 2.71 -11.25 -4.74
C ILE A 182 2.50 -12.05 -6.02
N ILE A 183 3.40 -11.87 -6.96
CA ILE A 183 3.47 -12.62 -8.21
C ILE A 183 4.55 -13.68 -8.04
N ALA A 184 4.13 -14.91 -7.78
CA ALA A 184 5.03 -16.00 -7.39
C ALA A 184 5.19 -17.01 -8.53
N GLY A 185 6.43 -17.41 -8.80
CA GLY A 185 6.71 -18.40 -9.85
C GLY A 185 8.14 -18.88 -9.81
N ARG A 186 8.42 -20.02 -10.47
CA ARG A 186 9.78 -20.53 -10.61
C ARG A 186 10.67 -19.57 -11.42
N PRO A 187 12.02 -19.66 -11.29
CA PRO A 187 12.93 -18.93 -12.18
C PRO A 187 12.60 -19.23 -13.65
N GLY A 188 12.64 -18.19 -14.49
CA GLY A 188 12.36 -18.31 -15.92
C GLY A 188 10.86 -18.38 -16.31
N PHE A 189 9.92 -18.36 -15.36
CA PHE A 189 8.48 -18.41 -15.65
C PHE A 189 7.88 -17.04 -16.02
N GLY A 190 8.69 -16.00 -16.07
CA GLY A 190 8.29 -14.69 -16.58
C GLY A 190 7.71 -13.73 -15.55
N LYS A 191 8.04 -13.85 -14.24
CA LYS A 191 7.58 -12.96 -13.19
C LYS A 191 7.78 -11.47 -13.52
N SER A 192 9.00 -11.10 -13.94
CA SER A 192 9.34 -9.73 -14.34
C SER A 192 8.50 -9.23 -15.51
N TRP A 193 8.19 -10.09 -16.47
CA TRP A 193 7.32 -9.76 -17.59
C TRP A 193 5.90 -9.45 -17.12
N TRP A 194 5.37 -10.25 -16.19
CA TRP A 194 4.05 -10.00 -15.62
C TRP A 194 4.00 -8.70 -14.81
N LEU A 195 5.05 -8.40 -14.02
CA LEU A 195 5.10 -7.11 -13.32
C LEU A 195 5.15 -5.92 -14.30
N ILE A 196 5.91 -6.04 -15.40
CA ILE A 196 5.95 -5.01 -16.45
C ILE A 196 4.59 -4.88 -17.13
N TYR A 197 3.92 -5.99 -17.41
CA TYR A 197 2.57 -6.00 -17.97
C TYR A 197 1.56 -5.27 -17.07
N PHE A 198 1.56 -5.58 -15.79
CA PHE A 198 0.67 -4.91 -14.81
C PHE A 198 1.03 -3.43 -14.62
N ALA A 199 2.31 -3.10 -14.59
CA ALA A 199 2.77 -1.70 -14.55
C ALA A 199 2.29 -0.92 -15.79
N LEU A 200 2.38 -1.54 -16.97
CA LEU A 200 1.88 -0.96 -18.22
C LEU A 200 0.36 -0.78 -18.21
N ALA A 201 -0.39 -1.77 -17.72
CA ALA A 201 -1.85 -1.67 -17.59
C ALA A 201 -2.26 -0.49 -16.72
N ALA A 202 -1.55 -0.26 -15.61
CA ALA A 202 -1.77 0.88 -14.74
C ALA A 202 -1.38 2.22 -15.41
N ALA A 203 -0.24 2.27 -16.11
CA ALA A 203 0.19 3.47 -16.83
C ALA A 203 -0.78 3.84 -17.98
N ARG A 204 -1.39 2.85 -18.65
CA ARG A 204 -2.46 3.07 -19.64
C ARG A 204 -3.72 3.71 -19.05
N GLN A 205 -3.95 3.56 -17.75
CA GLN A 205 -5.01 4.28 -17.02
C GLN A 205 -4.60 5.68 -16.56
N GLY A 206 -3.38 6.10 -16.85
CA GLY A 206 -2.87 7.43 -16.49
C GLY A 206 -2.09 7.47 -15.17
N LEU A 207 -1.84 6.33 -14.50
CA LEU A 207 -1.14 6.32 -13.23
C LEU A 207 0.37 6.53 -13.39
N ARG A 208 0.98 7.10 -12.34
CA ARG A 208 2.43 7.14 -12.16
C ARG A 208 2.88 5.90 -11.41
N VAL A 209 3.54 4.99 -12.13
CA VAL A 209 3.98 3.70 -11.63
C VAL A 209 5.47 3.73 -11.33
N GLY A 210 5.88 3.31 -10.14
CA GLY A 210 7.26 3.03 -9.81
C GLY A 210 7.61 1.57 -10.12
N PHE A 211 8.77 1.34 -10.70
CA PHE A 211 9.31 0.01 -10.95
C PHE A 211 10.73 -0.09 -10.38
N TYR A 212 10.90 -0.89 -9.33
CA TYR A 212 12.23 -1.26 -8.85
C TYR A 212 12.68 -2.54 -9.55
N SER A 213 13.77 -2.46 -10.31
CA SER A 213 14.40 -3.59 -10.97
C SER A 213 15.71 -3.94 -10.26
N GLY A 214 15.70 -5.02 -9.49
CA GLY A 214 16.88 -5.49 -8.77
C GLY A 214 17.79 -6.41 -9.58
N GLU A 215 17.32 -6.92 -10.73
CA GLU A 215 18.07 -7.87 -11.57
C GLU A 215 18.46 -7.31 -12.94
N MET A 216 17.70 -6.36 -13.46
CA MET A 216 17.85 -5.89 -14.84
C MET A 216 18.12 -4.40 -14.90
N GLU A 217 18.94 -4.02 -15.87
CA GLU A 217 19.16 -2.63 -16.27
C GLU A 217 17.86 -2.02 -16.84
N THR A 218 17.77 -0.70 -16.75
CA THR A 218 16.59 0.06 -17.20
C THR A 218 16.25 -0.17 -18.67
N ASP A 219 17.25 -0.30 -19.54
CA ASP A 219 17.07 -0.55 -20.96
C ASP A 219 16.36 -1.87 -21.22
N LEU A 220 16.73 -2.93 -20.49
CA LEU A 220 16.11 -4.23 -20.62
C LEU A 220 14.66 -4.23 -20.12
N VAL A 221 14.36 -3.46 -19.08
CA VAL A 221 12.97 -3.24 -18.62
C VAL A 221 12.20 -2.48 -19.71
N GLY A 222 12.80 -1.43 -20.29
CA GLY A 222 12.23 -0.65 -21.39
C GLY A 222 11.92 -1.52 -22.61
N TYR A 223 12.87 -2.35 -23.07
CA TYR A 223 12.67 -3.24 -24.22
C TYR A 223 11.53 -4.25 -24.01
N ARG A 224 11.33 -4.76 -22.79
CA ARG A 224 10.18 -5.60 -22.49
C ARG A 224 8.86 -4.84 -22.55
N LEU A 225 8.86 -3.61 -22.06
CA LEU A 225 7.70 -2.71 -22.16
C LEU A 225 7.37 -2.42 -23.63
N ASP A 226 8.40 -2.10 -24.46
CA ASP A 226 8.25 -1.82 -25.88
C ASP A 226 7.77 -3.04 -26.66
N THR A 227 8.16 -4.25 -26.23
CA THR A 227 7.66 -5.51 -26.80
C THR A 227 6.15 -5.65 -26.63
N PHE A 228 5.60 -5.28 -25.46
CA PHE A 228 4.13 -5.30 -25.22
C PHE A 228 3.38 -4.19 -25.97
N LEU A 229 4.00 -3.06 -26.20
CA LEU A 229 3.34 -1.89 -26.79
C LEU A 229 3.52 -1.80 -28.30
N GLY A 230 4.73 -2.06 -28.76
CA GLY A 230 5.15 -1.78 -30.15
C GLY A 230 5.08 -2.98 -31.07
N ASN A 231 4.70 -4.16 -30.57
CA ASN A 231 4.76 -5.43 -31.32
C ASN A 231 6.14 -5.69 -31.94
N VAL A 232 7.20 -5.27 -31.25
CA VAL A 232 8.60 -5.46 -31.69
C VAL A 232 9.17 -6.63 -30.94
N ALA A 233 9.82 -7.55 -31.68
CA ALA A 233 10.43 -8.72 -31.08
C ALA A 233 11.49 -8.35 -30.04
N ASN A 234 11.36 -8.83 -28.80
CA ASN A 234 12.27 -8.52 -27.72
C ASN A 234 13.72 -8.87 -28.05
N GLY A 235 13.95 -10.01 -28.71
CA GLY A 235 15.28 -10.42 -29.19
C GLY A 235 15.90 -9.42 -30.16
N SER A 236 15.09 -8.77 -31.01
CA SER A 236 15.57 -7.74 -31.94
C SER A 236 16.00 -6.46 -31.20
N LEU A 237 15.30 -6.09 -30.14
CA LEU A 237 15.68 -4.94 -29.30
C LEU A 237 16.94 -5.23 -28.49
N THR A 238 16.98 -6.39 -27.83
CA THR A 238 18.06 -6.76 -26.92
C THR A 238 19.41 -6.97 -27.63
N HIS A 239 19.38 -7.54 -28.85
CA HIS A 239 20.62 -7.82 -29.63
C HIS A 239 20.97 -6.74 -30.67
N GLY A 240 20.07 -5.76 -30.86
CA GLY A 240 20.19 -4.73 -31.87
C GLY A 240 19.99 -5.28 -33.30
N ASN A 241 18.89 -4.90 -33.96
CA ASN A 241 18.60 -5.31 -35.34
C ASN A 241 18.40 -4.09 -36.22
N ASN A 242 19.34 -3.84 -37.15
CA ASN A 242 19.32 -2.70 -38.05
C ASN A 242 18.02 -2.63 -38.88
N ASN A 243 17.40 -3.74 -39.19
CA ASN A 243 16.23 -3.78 -40.06
C ASN A 243 14.99 -3.14 -39.41
N ILE A 244 14.96 -3.05 -38.08
CA ILE A 244 13.82 -2.48 -37.34
C ILE A 244 14.13 -1.06 -36.80
N MET A 245 15.35 -0.54 -37.00
CA MET A 245 15.82 0.71 -36.37
C MET A 245 14.91 1.89 -36.65
N MET A 246 14.46 2.09 -37.89
CA MET A 246 13.57 3.20 -38.24
C MET A 246 12.14 2.98 -37.65
N GLN A 247 11.61 1.78 -37.80
CA GLN A 247 10.29 1.43 -37.23
C GLN A 247 10.28 1.62 -35.72
N TYR A 248 11.33 1.18 -35.03
CA TYR A 248 11.45 1.35 -33.60
C TYR A 248 11.57 2.81 -33.18
N LYS A 249 12.31 3.62 -33.97
CA LYS A 249 12.38 5.07 -33.74
C LYS A 249 11.00 5.72 -33.83
N ASP A 250 10.25 5.46 -34.89
CA ASP A 250 8.92 6.03 -35.10
C ASP A 250 7.97 5.65 -33.96
N TYR A 251 8.07 4.40 -33.48
CA TYR A 251 7.32 3.92 -32.32
C TYR A 251 7.70 4.72 -31.05
N VAL A 252 8.99 4.84 -30.73
CA VAL A 252 9.45 5.55 -29.51
C VAL A 252 9.03 7.02 -29.54
N ASP A 253 9.11 7.68 -30.71
CA ASP A 253 8.68 9.07 -30.87
C ASP A 253 7.16 9.24 -30.63
N SER A 254 6.35 8.19 -30.81
CA SER A 254 4.89 8.19 -30.56
C SER A 254 4.47 7.77 -29.15
N LEU A 255 5.38 7.19 -28.38
CA LEU A 255 5.06 6.48 -27.12
C LEU A 255 4.33 7.35 -26.10
N SER A 256 4.76 8.59 -25.93
CA SER A 256 4.13 9.54 -24.99
C SER A 256 2.71 9.96 -25.36
N GLN A 257 2.29 9.70 -26.61
CA GLN A 257 0.92 9.96 -27.08
C GLN A 257 0.00 8.77 -26.86
N VAL A 258 0.57 7.57 -26.68
CA VAL A 258 -0.19 6.30 -26.56
C VAL A 258 -0.43 5.92 -25.11
N VAL A 259 0.51 6.26 -24.21
CA VAL A 259 0.41 5.95 -22.78
C VAL A 259 0.29 7.25 -21.98
N PRO A 260 -0.88 7.53 -21.38
CA PRO A 260 -1.11 8.78 -20.66
C PRO A 260 -0.40 8.87 -19.31
N GLY A 261 -0.05 7.75 -18.69
CA GLY A 261 0.68 7.68 -17.42
C GLY A 261 2.19 7.54 -17.61
N HIS A 262 2.87 7.27 -16.51
CA HIS A 262 4.33 7.15 -16.50
C HIS A 262 4.79 5.89 -15.78
N ILE A 263 5.94 5.32 -16.21
CA ILE A 263 6.63 4.26 -15.48
C ILE A 263 8.04 4.78 -15.15
N PHE A 264 8.28 5.01 -13.85
CA PHE A 264 9.60 5.43 -13.35
C PHE A 264 10.36 4.19 -12.90
N CYS A 265 11.51 3.91 -13.49
CA CYS A 265 12.34 2.77 -13.15
C CYS A 265 13.55 3.20 -12.33
N ILE A 266 13.85 2.44 -11.26
CA ILE A 266 15.10 2.56 -10.51
C ILE A 266 15.79 1.20 -10.38
N THR A 267 17.11 1.22 -10.39
CA THR A 267 18.00 0.05 -10.25
C THR A 267 18.96 0.25 -9.06
N PRO A 268 19.63 -0.79 -8.55
CA PRO A 268 20.54 -0.68 -7.41
C PRO A 268 21.65 0.38 -7.58
N ASP A 269 22.19 0.54 -8.77
CA ASP A 269 23.24 1.52 -9.08
C ASP A 269 22.75 2.98 -8.97
N MET A 270 21.46 3.24 -9.18
CA MET A 270 20.86 4.57 -9.06
C MET A 270 20.59 5.00 -7.62
N ILE A 271 20.66 4.06 -6.67
CA ILE A 271 20.29 4.27 -5.26
C ILE A 271 21.37 3.78 -4.27
N ASP A 272 22.63 3.71 -4.69
CA ASP A 272 23.75 3.26 -3.86
C ASP A 272 23.51 1.87 -3.22
N GLY A 273 23.27 0.85 -4.05
CA GLY A 273 23.07 -0.54 -3.66
C GLY A 273 21.60 -0.94 -3.60
N SER A 274 21.30 -2.08 -2.95
CA SER A 274 19.97 -2.64 -2.90
C SER A 274 18.93 -1.68 -2.31
N ALA A 275 17.69 -1.79 -2.80
CA ALA A 275 16.60 -1.01 -2.22
C ALA A 275 16.24 -1.52 -0.83
N THR A 276 16.06 -0.58 0.09
CA THR A 276 15.39 -0.79 1.37
C THR A 276 13.96 -0.27 1.28
N VAL A 277 13.11 -0.64 2.25
CA VAL A 277 11.74 -0.12 2.28
C VAL A 277 11.72 1.41 2.45
N SER A 278 12.70 1.98 3.15
CA SER A 278 12.84 3.45 3.27
C SER A 278 13.24 4.11 1.94
N LYS A 279 14.13 3.50 1.15
CA LYS A 279 14.46 3.98 -0.21
C LYS A 279 13.27 3.90 -1.15
N LEU A 280 12.49 2.81 -1.09
CA LEU A 280 11.24 2.68 -1.86
C LEU A 280 10.20 3.74 -1.45
N ARG A 281 10.11 4.05 -0.16
CA ARG A 281 9.28 5.14 0.34
C ARG A 281 9.69 6.49 -0.24
N ALA A 282 10.98 6.81 -0.22
CA ALA A 282 11.52 8.05 -0.78
C ALA A 282 11.26 8.12 -2.30
N PHE A 283 11.34 6.99 -3.00
CA PHE A 283 11.03 6.89 -4.42
C PHE A 283 9.56 7.20 -4.70
N ILE A 284 8.63 6.62 -3.91
CA ILE A 284 7.19 6.92 -3.99
C ILE A 284 6.95 8.42 -3.78
N GLU A 285 7.57 9.01 -2.76
CA GLU A 285 7.38 10.42 -2.40
C GLU A 285 7.96 11.37 -3.45
N LYS A 286 9.15 11.06 -3.99
CA LYS A 286 9.84 11.90 -4.97
C LYS A 286 9.09 12.04 -6.28
N TYR A 287 8.48 10.96 -6.76
CA TYR A 287 7.79 10.92 -8.05
C TYR A 287 6.27 10.90 -7.91
N ASP A 288 5.77 11.04 -6.68
CA ASP A 288 4.33 11.02 -6.36
C ASP A 288 3.65 9.80 -7.00
N LEU A 289 4.23 8.61 -6.72
CA LEU A 289 3.79 7.36 -7.35
C LEU A 289 2.44 6.90 -6.81
N GLU A 290 1.64 6.33 -7.72
CA GLU A 290 0.30 5.82 -7.44
C GLU A 290 0.24 4.28 -7.44
N MET A 291 1.31 3.61 -7.88
CA MET A 291 1.52 2.17 -7.80
C MET A 291 3.01 1.88 -7.73
N LEU A 292 3.42 0.78 -7.09
CA LEU A 292 4.81 0.33 -7.02
C LEU A 292 4.91 -1.14 -7.41
N CYS A 293 5.83 -1.45 -8.34
CA CYS A 293 6.25 -2.80 -8.69
C CYS A 293 7.67 -3.06 -8.20
N VAL A 294 7.92 -4.24 -7.60
CA VAL A 294 9.21 -4.63 -7.01
C VAL A 294 9.69 -5.95 -7.64
N ASP A 295 10.72 -5.90 -8.45
CA ASP A 295 11.32 -7.05 -9.12
C ASP A 295 12.79 -7.24 -8.66
N GLN A 296 13.07 -8.11 -7.67
CA GLN A 296 12.15 -8.96 -6.95
C GLN A 296 12.27 -8.73 -5.43
N PHE A 297 11.30 -9.27 -4.69
CA PHE A 297 11.19 -9.08 -3.25
C PHE A 297 12.44 -9.51 -2.47
N SER A 298 13.04 -10.64 -2.83
CA SER A 298 14.24 -11.20 -2.17
C SER A 298 15.51 -10.39 -2.36
N LEU A 299 15.51 -9.40 -3.27
CA LEU A 299 16.62 -8.48 -3.50
C LEU A 299 16.52 -7.17 -2.69
N LEU A 300 15.46 -7.04 -1.89
CA LEU A 300 15.36 -5.94 -0.93
C LEU A 300 16.27 -6.19 0.27
N GLU A 301 16.84 -5.15 0.82
CA GLU A 301 17.67 -5.19 2.02
C GLU A 301 16.86 -4.88 3.28
N ASP A 302 16.98 -5.74 4.29
CA ASP A 302 16.34 -5.57 5.60
C ASP A 302 17.11 -4.57 6.46
N GLU A 303 16.54 -3.37 6.69
CA GLU A 303 17.12 -2.32 7.52
C GLU A 303 17.25 -2.71 8.99
N ARG A 304 16.45 -3.68 9.44
CA ARG A 304 16.48 -4.19 10.82
C ARG A 304 17.59 -5.22 11.05
N LYS A 305 18.25 -5.67 9.98
CA LYS A 305 19.34 -6.65 10.02
C LYS A 305 18.97 -7.92 10.78
N GLY A 306 17.87 -8.55 10.39
CA GLY A 306 17.42 -9.83 10.94
C GLY A 306 18.56 -10.87 10.93
N ARG A 307 18.63 -11.71 11.96
CA ARG A 307 19.73 -12.66 12.18
C ARG A 307 19.74 -13.81 11.19
N THR A 308 18.59 -14.14 10.62
CA THR A 308 18.43 -15.23 9.65
C THR A 308 17.75 -14.73 8.38
N PRO A 309 17.97 -15.35 7.20
CA PRO A 309 17.26 -14.99 5.97
C PRO A 309 15.73 -14.98 6.15
N ARG A 310 15.20 -15.96 6.89
CA ARG A 310 13.75 -16.03 7.18
C ARG A 310 13.26 -14.84 8.02
N GLU A 311 14.05 -14.38 8.98
CA GLU A 311 13.74 -13.20 9.79
C GLU A 311 13.80 -11.93 8.95
N GLN A 312 14.81 -11.78 8.09
CA GLN A 312 14.95 -10.66 7.16
C GLN A 312 13.74 -10.58 6.22
N MET A 313 13.35 -11.69 5.59
CA MET A 313 12.15 -11.74 4.74
C MET A 313 10.86 -11.42 5.51
N SER A 314 10.75 -11.88 6.76
CA SER A 314 9.61 -11.55 7.62
C SER A 314 9.54 -10.05 7.96
N ASN A 315 10.69 -9.42 8.20
CA ASN A 315 10.77 -7.98 8.44
C ASN A 315 10.37 -7.20 7.19
N LEU A 316 10.97 -7.53 6.04
CA LEU A 316 10.65 -6.91 4.76
C LEU A 316 9.16 -7.01 4.41
N SER A 317 8.55 -8.18 4.63
CA SER A 317 7.11 -8.38 4.37
C SER A 317 6.25 -7.44 5.21
N LYS A 318 6.53 -7.33 6.52
CA LYS A 318 5.82 -6.42 7.42
C LYS A 318 6.04 -4.95 7.05
N ASP A 319 7.28 -4.60 6.69
CA ASP A 319 7.63 -3.22 6.38
C ASP A 319 7.03 -2.78 5.04
N LEU A 320 7.03 -3.66 4.02
CA LEU A 320 6.37 -3.41 2.75
C LEU A 320 4.84 -3.26 2.93
N ARG A 321 4.23 -4.13 3.76
CA ARG A 321 2.82 -4.01 4.11
C ARG A 321 2.51 -2.72 4.87
N THR A 322 3.41 -2.29 5.75
CA THR A 322 3.29 -1.02 6.47
C THR A 322 3.43 0.16 5.53
N LEU A 323 4.38 0.13 4.59
CA LEU A 323 4.54 1.13 3.54
C LEU A 323 3.27 1.26 2.70
N GLN A 324 2.70 0.14 2.26
CA GLN A 324 1.45 0.11 1.51
C GLN A 324 0.30 0.82 2.26
N ARG A 325 0.10 0.48 3.55
CA ARG A 325 -0.94 1.09 4.38
C ARG A 325 -0.72 2.58 4.60
N LEU A 326 0.54 3.00 4.72
CA LEU A 326 0.91 4.40 4.93
C LEU A 326 0.67 5.23 3.67
N LYS A 327 1.07 4.69 2.50
CA LYS A 327 0.98 5.40 1.22
C LYS A 327 -0.37 5.22 0.53
N LYS A 328 -1.11 4.16 0.86
CA LYS A 328 -2.41 3.81 0.25
C LYS A 328 -2.32 3.70 -1.26
N ILE A 329 -1.29 3.02 -1.75
CA ILE A 329 -1.08 2.66 -3.15
C ILE A 329 -0.90 1.16 -3.28
N PRO A 330 -1.27 0.52 -4.40
CA PRO A 330 -0.97 -0.89 -4.62
C PRO A 330 0.53 -1.12 -4.73
N ILE A 331 1.00 -2.18 -4.08
CA ILE A 331 2.39 -2.66 -4.18
C ILE A 331 2.37 -4.09 -4.69
N LEU A 332 2.97 -4.33 -5.84
CA LEU A 332 3.13 -5.64 -6.45
C LEU A 332 4.58 -6.07 -6.35
N ALA A 333 4.86 -7.28 -5.89
CA ALA A 333 6.22 -7.79 -5.81
C ALA A 333 6.35 -9.19 -6.41
N ALA A 334 7.43 -9.40 -7.18
CA ALA A 334 7.81 -10.74 -7.65
C ALA A 334 8.46 -11.52 -6.50
N SER A 335 8.13 -12.80 -6.39
CA SER A 335 8.76 -13.73 -5.46
C SER A 335 9.02 -15.08 -6.11
N GLN A 336 10.09 -15.76 -5.70
CA GLN A 336 10.40 -17.09 -6.20
C GLN A 336 9.65 -18.16 -5.40
N LEU A 337 9.34 -19.29 -6.08
CA LEU A 337 8.80 -20.47 -5.43
C LEU A 337 9.93 -21.47 -5.15
N ASN A 338 9.85 -22.13 -4.00
CA ASN A 338 10.70 -23.28 -3.67
C ASN A 338 10.43 -24.45 -4.64
N ARG A 339 11.42 -25.36 -4.77
CA ARG A 339 11.35 -26.51 -5.69
C ARG A 339 10.45 -27.65 -5.20
N GLU A 340 9.90 -27.58 -4.00
CA GLU A 340 9.00 -28.62 -3.49
C GLU A 340 7.74 -28.71 -4.34
N GLU A 341 7.55 -29.85 -4.96
CA GLU A 341 6.34 -30.18 -5.69
C GLU A 341 5.28 -30.68 -4.71
N SER A 342 4.16 -30.00 -4.62
CA SER A 342 2.95 -30.58 -4.05
C SER A 342 2.09 -31.15 -5.17
N GLU A 343 1.50 -32.32 -4.97
CA GLU A 343 0.58 -32.95 -5.96
C GLU A 343 -0.59 -32.02 -6.29
N ASP A 344 -0.93 -31.11 -5.37
CA ASP A 344 -2.04 -30.16 -5.49
C ASP A 344 -1.67 -28.83 -6.20
N GLY A 345 -0.42 -28.69 -6.68
CA GLY A 345 0.09 -27.47 -7.29
C GLY A 345 0.68 -26.45 -6.28
N PRO A 346 1.09 -25.24 -6.74
CA PRO A 346 1.74 -24.25 -5.89
C PRO A 346 0.80 -23.69 -4.83
N SER A 347 1.32 -23.55 -3.60
CA SER A 347 0.61 -22.97 -2.48
C SER A 347 1.41 -21.80 -1.87
N THR A 348 0.77 -20.99 -1.03
CA THR A 348 1.45 -19.89 -0.32
C THR A 348 2.60 -20.37 0.57
N ARG A 349 2.65 -21.64 0.95
CA ARG A 349 3.75 -22.27 1.71
C ARG A 349 4.99 -22.51 0.86
N ASN A 350 4.84 -22.58 -0.48
CA ASN A 350 5.95 -22.78 -1.40
C ASN A 350 6.65 -21.48 -1.80
N ILE A 351 6.21 -20.31 -1.31
CA ILE A 351 6.90 -19.04 -1.54
C ILE A 351 8.26 -19.10 -0.83
N SER A 352 9.37 -18.97 -1.60
CA SER A 352 10.71 -19.17 -1.07
C SER A 352 11.02 -18.21 0.07
N GLU A 353 11.76 -18.75 1.05
CA GLU A 353 12.33 -18.06 2.19
C GLU A 353 11.38 -17.63 3.31
N SER A 354 10.06 -17.45 3.08
CA SER A 354 9.14 -17.17 4.18
C SER A 354 7.66 -17.36 3.81
N ASP A 355 6.97 -18.25 4.52
CA ASP A 355 5.49 -18.36 4.51
C ASP A 355 4.81 -17.02 4.82
N ARG A 356 5.54 -16.12 5.47
CA ARG A 356 5.01 -14.84 5.95
C ARG A 356 4.65 -13.89 4.81
N ILE A 357 5.42 -13.91 3.72
CA ILE A 357 5.15 -13.08 2.54
C ILE A 357 3.75 -13.37 1.99
N GLY A 358 3.42 -14.66 1.84
CA GLY A 358 2.09 -15.08 1.43
C GLY A 358 0.99 -14.76 2.45
N GLN A 359 1.31 -14.80 3.75
CA GLN A 359 0.36 -14.46 4.83
C GLN A 359 0.04 -12.96 4.87
N ASP A 360 1.04 -12.10 4.73
CA ASP A 360 0.87 -10.64 4.79
C ASP A 360 0.27 -10.06 3.50
N ALA A 361 0.46 -10.73 2.35
CA ALA A 361 -0.13 -10.33 1.07
C ALA A 361 -1.67 -10.31 1.12
N THR A 362 -2.28 -9.41 0.35
CA THR A 362 -3.72 -9.40 0.09
C THR A 362 -4.09 -10.35 -1.03
N THR A 363 -3.27 -10.38 -2.07
CA THR A 363 -3.42 -11.23 -3.25
C THR A 363 -2.12 -11.96 -3.53
N VAL A 364 -2.21 -13.24 -3.91
CA VAL A 364 -1.09 -14.05 -4.40
C VAL A 364 -1.51 -14.71 -5.72
N ILE A 365 -0.74 -14.44 -6.76
CA ILE A 365 -0.91 -15.06 -8.08
C ILE A 365 0.30 -15.95 -8.33
N PHE A 366 0.03 -17.22 -8.56
CA PHE A 366 1.04 -18.19 -9.00
C PHE A 366 1.13 -18.24 -10.52
N ILE A 367 2.38 -18.24 -11.01
CA ILE A 367 2.68 -18.42 -12.44
C ILE A 367 3.25 -19.81 -12.64
N GLU A 368 2.61 -20.56 -13.51
CA GLU A 368 3.07 -21.87 -13.97
C GLU A 368 3.21 -21.88 -15.50
N ARG A 369 4.09 -22.74 -16.01
CA ARG A 369 4.20 -23.00 -17.45
C ARG A 369 3.90 -24.46 -17.72
N LYS A 370 2.98 -24.70 -18.63
CA LYS A 370 2.59 -26.04 -19.05
C LYS A 370 2.24 -26.05 -20.54
N ASP A 371 2.82 -26.96 -21.27
CA ASP A 371 2.53 -27.21 -22.70
C ASP A 371 2.65 -25.94 -23.58
N GLY A 372 3.68 -25.10 -23.29
CA GLY A 372 3.90 -23.85 -24.00
C GLY A 372 3.03 -22.66 -23.50
N ASN A 373 2.01 -22.94 -22.72
CA ASN A 373 1.10 -21.93 -22.15
C ASN A 373 1.55 -21.46 -20.76
N VAL A 374 1.04 -20.30 -20.36
CA VAL A 374 1.17 -19.77 -19.00
C VAL A 374 -0.16 -19.91 -18.28
N ILE A 375 -0.10 -20.40 -17.05
CA ILE A 375 -1.25 -20.51 -16.17
C ILE A 375 -1.06 -19.57 -15.00
N LEU A 376 -2.02 -18.65 -14.81
CA LEU A 376 -2.13 -17.81 -13.63
C LEU A 376 -3.14 -18.44 -12.68
N THR A 377 -2.70 -18.77 -11.46
CA THR A 377 -3.58 -19.29 -10.42
C THR A 377 -3.74 -18.28 -9.33
N VAL A 378 -4.98 -17.86 -9.01
CA VAL A 378 -5.29 -17.01 -7.87
C VAL A 378 -5.19 -17.84 -6.59
N GLY A 379 -4.01 -17.86 -5.97
CA GLY A 379 -3.74 -18.68 -4.78
C GLY A 379 -4.26 -18.07 -3.49
N LYS A 380 -4.35 -16.73 -3.46
CA LYS A 380 -4.93 -15.96 -2.34
C LYS A 380 -5.57 -14.69 -2.87
N ALA A 381 -6.75 -14.37 -2.36
CA ALA A 381 -7.38 -13.07 -2.52
C ALA A 381 -8.28 -12.80 -1.32
N ARG A 382 -8.17 -11.60 -0.69
CA ARG A 382 -8.97 -11.29 0.50
C ARG A 382 -10.45 -11.06 0.19
N ASN A 383 -10.74 -10.49 -0.98
CA ASN A 383 -12.08 -10.06 -1.37
C ASN A 383 -12.60 -10.82 -2.60
N ALA A 384 -11.93 -11.90 -3.00
CA ALA A 384 -12.29 -12.69 -4.17
C ALA A 384 -12.14 -14.18 -3.89
N ARG A 385 -12.70 -15.01 -4.78
CA ARG A 385 -12.52 -16.45 -4.73
C ARG A 385 -11.09 -16.84 -5.10
N THR A 386 -10.65 -17.98 -4.63
CA THR A 386 -9.31 -18.53 -4.87
C THR A 386 -9.38 -19.88 -5.59
N GLY A 387 -8.27 -20.29 -6.20
CA GLY A 387 -8.15 -21.55 -6.93
C GLY A 387 -8.54 -21.47 -8.40
N ASP A 388 -9.02 -20.31 -8.88
CA ASP A 388 -9.27 -20.11 -10.31
C ASP A 388 -7.95 -20.10 -11.08
N LYS A 389 -7.93 -20.84 -12.21
CA LYS A 389 -6.79 -20.95 -13.11
C LYS A 389 -7.14 -20.31 -14.45
N LEU A 390 -6.34 -19.33 -14.84
CA LEU A 390 -6.46 -18.62 -16.11
C LEU A 390 -5.31 -19.04 -17.00
N THR A 391 -5.61 -19.61 -18.17
CA THR A 391 -4.60 -20.10 -19.11
C THR A 391 -4.45 -19.12 -20.27
N TYR A 392 -3.20 -18.79 -20.58
CA TYR A 392 -2.86 -17.90 -21.69
C TYR A 392 -1.85 -18.56 -22.62
N ALA A 393 -2.10 -18.47 -23.94
CA ALA A 393 -1.07 -18.66 -24.94
C ALA A 393 -0.19 -17.42 -24.92
N TRP A 394 1.11 -17.58 -24.70
CA TRP A 394 2.03 -16.47 -24.59
C TRP A 394 3.25 -16.59 -25.47
N ASN A 395 3.34 -15.71 -26.46
CA ASN A 395 4.58 -15.48 -27.20
C ASN A 395 5.37 -14.36 -26.52
N ILE A 396 6.30 -14.73 -25.64
CA ILE A 396 7.07 -13.80 -24.82
C ILE A 396 7.96 -12.88 -25.69
N ASN A 397 8.48 -13.38 -26.81
CA ASN A 397 9.33 -12.60 -27.71
C ASN A 397 8.56 -11.50 -28.45
N MET A 398 7.26 -11.68 -28.65
CA MET A 398 6.41 -10.70 -29.33
C MET A 398 5.48 -9.95 -28.35
N GLY A 399 5.54 -10.25 -27.06
CA GLY A 399 4.64 -9.66 -26.08
C GLY A 399 3.16 -10.00 -26.27
N MET A 400 2.86 -11.00 -27.10
CA MET A 400 1.49 -11.39 -27.41
C MET A 400 0.95 -12.36 -26.37
N LEU A 401 -0.20 -12.01 -25.84
CA LEU A 401 -0.89 -12.76 -24.79
C LEU A 401 -2.34 -12.98 -25.20
N HIS A 402 -2.78 -14.24 -25.26
CA HIS A 402 -4.15 -14.60 -25.60
C HIS A 402 -4.74 -15.53 -24.55
N TYR A 403 -5.90 -15.17 -24.00
CA TYR A 403 -6.64 -16.02 -23.08
C TYR A 403 -7.16 -17.27 -23.77
N ILE A 404 -7.01 -18.42 -23.11
CA ILE A 404 -7.58 -19.71 -23.55
C ILE A 404 -8.77 -20.03 -22.66
N PRO A 405 -10.01 -19.91 -23.18
CA PRO A 405 -11.21 -20.16 -22.37
C PRO A 405 -11.28 -21.62 -21.91
N THR A 406 -11.75 -21.84 -20.69
CA THR A 406 -12.04 -23.14 -20.16
C THR A 406 -13.50 -23.57 -20.51
N GLU A 407 -13.82 -24.87 -20.42
CA GLU A 407 -15.20 -25.34 -20.57
C GLU A 407 -16.18 -24.69 -19.57
N LYS A 408 -15.70 -24.24 -18.43
CA LYS A 408 -16.50 -23.48 -17.44
C LYS A 408 -16.82 -22.06 -17.90
N ASP A 409 -15.93 -21.46 -18.66
CA ASP A 409 -16.14 -20.11 -19.21
C ASP A 409 -17.13 -20.18 -20.37
N ALA A 410 -17.04 -21.23 -21.16
CA ALA A 410 -17.98 -21.53 -22.26
C ALA A 410 -19.45 -21.64 -21.80
N ARG A 411 -19.68 -22.09 -20.56
CA ARG A 411 -21.04 -22.20 -19.98
C ARG A 411 -21.58 -20.87 -19.42
N LYS A 412 -20.76 -19.83 -19.32
CA LYS A 412 -21.16 -18.53 -18.76
C LYS A 412 -21.59 -17.49 -19.79
N GLY A 413 -21.40 -17.70 -21.08
CA GLY A 413 -21.74 -16.74 -22.12
C GLY A 413 -22.13 -17.34 -23.43
N GLU A 414 -23.26 -16.90 -23.98
CA GLU A 414 -23.70 -17.18 -25.33
C GLU A 414 -22.78 -16.66 -26.45
N GLY A 415 -21.64 -16.05 -26.10
CA GLY A 415 -20.60 -15.56 -27.02
C GLY A 415 -19.33 -16.40 -27.13
N SER A 416 -19.30 -17.60 -26.53
CA SER A 416 -18.08 -18.42 -26.45
C SER A 416 -17.71 -19.11 -27.77
N GLU A 417 -18.64 -19.38 -28.62
CA GLU A 417 -18.37 -20.01 -29.94
C GLU A 417 -17.63 -19.03 -30.88
N GLU A 418 -17.98 -17.74 -30.86
CA GLU A 418 -17.30 -16.73 -31.66
C GLU A 418 -15.84 -16.50 -31.20
N LEU A 419 -15.58 -16.53 -29.89
CA LEU A 419 -14.24 -16.39 -29.32
C LEU A 419 -13.34 -17.60 -29.64
N ILE A 420 -13.90 -18.82 -29.57
CA ILE A 420 -13.17 -20.03 -29.92
C ILE A 420 -12.88 -20.07 -31.43
N GLN A 421 -13.79 -19.58 -32.24
CA GLN A 421 -13.61 -19.52 -33.70
C GLN A 421 -12.58 -18.47 -34.09
N GLN A 422 -12.59 -17.29 -33.46
CA GLN A 422 -11.54 -16.26 -33.61
C GLN A 422 -10.16 -16.77 -33.21
N TYR A 423 -10.04 -17.51 -32.10
CA TYR A 423 -8.79 -18.12 -31.66
C TYR A 423 -8.25 -19.13 -32.68
N ASN A 424 -9.09 -20.01 -33.15
CA ASN A 424 -8.71 -21.02 -34.14
C ASN A 424 -8.31 -20.43 -35.51
N ASP A 425 -8.88 -19.30 -35.89
CA ASP A 425 -8.55 -18.58 -37.11
C ASP A 425 -7.23 -17.77 -36.98
N MET A 426 -6.90 -17.26 -35.77
CA MET A 426 -5.61 -16.63 -35.48
C MET A 426 -4.45 -17.64 -35.43
N ASP A 427 -4.67 -18.84 -34.86
CA ASP A 427 -3.65 -19.89 -34.81
C ASP A 427 -3.27 -20.38 -36.20
N LYS A 428 -4.22 -20.44 -37.12
CA LYS A 428 -3.99 -20.75 -38.53
C LYS A 428 -3.22 -19.65 -39.28
N SER A 429 -3.36 -18.38 -38.87
CA SER A 429 -2.66 -17.28 -39.51
C SER A 429 -1.24 -17.11 -38.98
N SER A 430 -0.92 -17.59 -37.77
CA SER A 430 0.42 -17.51 -37.16
C SER A 430 1.38 -18.62 -37.61
N ASN A 431 0.92 -19.62 -38.33
CA ASN A 431 1.75 -20.66 -38.93
C ASN A 431 2.28 -20.36 -40.34
N VAL A 432 2.15 -19.10 -40.77
CA VAL A 432 2.69 -18.64 -42.06
C VAL A 432 3.74 -17.56 -41.79
N PHE A 433 4.86 -17.96 -41.13
CA PHE A 433 6.19 -17.33 -41.29
C PHE A 433 7.24 -18.14 -40.52
#